data_03e28b12e58fbec6213070498129f851
#
_entry.id   03e28b12e58fbec6213070498129f851
#
_cell.length_a   1.000
_cell.length_b   1.000
_cell.length_c   1.000
_cell.angle_alpha   90.00
_cell.angle_beta   90.00
_cell.angle_gamma   90.00
#
_symmetry.space_group_name_H-M   'P 1'
#
loop_
_entity.id
_entity.type
_entity.pdbx_description
1 polymer ?
#
loop_
_entity_poly.entity_id
_entity_poly.type
_entity_poly.pdbx_seq_one_letter_code
_entity_poly.pdbx_strand_id
1 'polypeptide(L)'
;GHIAILGAGESGMGAAQLAARVGVRAFLSEYGSLSASDKALLEQWGVEHEEGGHTLERILAADGVIKSPGIKHTTPVVQAVKAAGIPLMGEVDWATLYTEAPIVAVTGSNGKTTTATLCHHIIDGEKDCILAGNIGLSLGRALAERMEAQAGDPEVIVLEVSSFQLDDARHLYPMVGILTNITPDHLDRYNYSKSEYAASKLQMLEYTKKEGFFLFCDDDPITMEHLAPHLEKGSLPNMIAFGIQENGSEFRKAKALNKTIEITINNEVMT
;
A
#
# COMPACT_ATOMS: atom_id res chain seq x y z
N GLY A 1 2.96 23.82 0.95
CA GLY A 1 2.48 23.19 2.17
C GLY A 1 3.64 22.75 3.06
N HIS A 2 3.31 22.43 4.28
CA HIS A 2 4.25 21.91 5.28
C HIS A 2 3.67 20.61 5.84
N ILE A 3 4.43 19.51 5.82
CA ILE A 3 4.02 18.22 6.37
C ILE A 3 4.85 17.83 7.59
N ALA A 4 4.23 17.12 8.54
CA ALA A 4 4.95 16.41 9.58
C ALA A 4 4.99 14.92 9.23
N ILE A 5 6.13 14.26 9.48
CA ILE A 5 6.34 12.85 9.22
C ILE A 5 6.57 12.16 10.57
N LEU A 6 5.76 11.16 10.90
CA LEU A 6 5.86 10.40 12.14
C LEU A 6 6.59 9.08 11.90
N GLY A 7 7.73 8.92 12.56
CA GLY A 7 8.61 7.76 12.48
C GLY A 7 9.67 7.88 11.38
N ALA A 8 10.86 7.33 11.65
CA ALA A 8 12.04 7.35 10.79
C ALA A 8 12.41 5.96 10.21
N GLY A 9 11.46 5.04 10.15
CA GLY A 9 11.66 3.80 9.41
C GLY A 9 11.70 4.04 7.90
N GLU A 10 11.75 2.97 7.11
CA GLU A 10 11.83 3.04 5.63
C GLU A 10 10.75 3.97 5.03
N SER A 11 9.49 3.84 5.48
CA SER A 11 8.39 4.70 5.00
C SER A 11 8.58 6.18 5.36
N GLY A 12 9.03 6.49 6.59
CA GLY A 12 9.22 7.87 7.01
C GLY A 12 10.41 8.53 6.31
N MET A 13 11.51 7.82 6.17
CA MET A 13 12.68 8.29 5.43
C MET A 13 12.37 8.46 3.94
N GLY A 14 11.60 7.54 3.34
CA GLY A 14 11.13 7.67 1.96
C GLY A 14 10.21 8.87 1.75
N ALA A 15 9.29 9.13 2.68
CA ALA A 15 8.46 10.32 2.65
C ALA A 15 9.30 11.60 2.76
N ALA A 16 10.32 11.62 3.63
CA ALA A 16 11.22 12.77 3.80
C ALA A 16 12.02 13.05 2.52
N GLN A 17 12.57 12.01 1.90
CA GLN A 17 13.31 12.13 0.63
C GLN A 17 12.39 12.65 -0.49
N LEU A 18 11.21 12.08 -0.64
CA LEU A 18 10.24 12.53 -1.65
C LEU A 18 9.83 13.98 -1.41
N ALA A 19 9.55 14.38 -0.15
CA ALA A 19 9.20 15.75 0.18
C ALA A 19 10.27 16.75 -0.28
N ALA A 20 11.53 16.43 -0.02
CA ALA A 20 12.66 17.24 -0.47
C ALA A 20 12.70 17.36 -2.01
N ARG A 21 12.42 16.27 -2.74
CA ARG A 21 12.45 16.26 -4.21
C ARG A 21 11.31 17.04 -4.85
N VAL A 22 10.12 16.98 -4.25
CA VAL A 22 8.95 17.69 -4.76
C VAL A 22 8.78 19.10 -4.20
N GLY A 23 9.74 19.57 -3.41
CA GLY A 23 9.74 20.92 -2.83
C GLY A 23 8.70 21.15 -1.74
N VAL A 24 8.27 20.09 -1.05
CA VAL A 24 7.38 20.15 0.11
C VAL A 24 8.23 20.28 1.38
N ARG A 25 7.99 21.33 2.18
CA ARG A 25 8.67 21.47 3.47
C ARG A 25 8.20 20.38 4.43
N ALA A 26 9.15 19.64 5.00
CA ALA A 26 8.87 18.53 5.90
C ALA A 26 9.57 18.67 7.24
N PHE A 27 8.95 18.16 8.28
CA PHE A 27 9.49 17.98 9.62
C PHE A 27 9.31 16.52 10.02
N LEU A 28 10.40 15.77 10.23
CA LEU A 28 10.37 14.39 10.67
C LEU A 28 10.51 14.31 12.19
N SER A 29 9.58 13.61 12.85
CA SER A 29 9.57 13.39 14.28
C SER A 29 9.67 11.90 14.59
N GLU A 30 10.76 11.49 15.24
CA GLU A 30 11.04 10.12 15.66
C GLU A 30 10.93 10.00 17.18
N TYR A 31 10.09 9.07 17.66
CA TYR A 31 9.93 8.83 19.09
C TYR A 31 11.18 8.22 19.73
N GLY A 32 11.85 7.33 19.01
CA GLY A 32 13.11 6.71 19.41
C GLY A 32 14.32 7.59 19.09
N SER A 33 15.40 6.97 18.67
CA SER A 33 16.63 7.63 18.24
C SER A 33 16.86 7.46 16.75
N LEU A 34 17.38 8.49 16.11
CA LEU A 34 17.83 8.45 14.72
C LEU A 34 19.28 7.93 14.64
N SER A 35 19.55 7.11 13.64
CA SER A 35 20.95 6.74 13.33
C SER A 35 21.74 7.95 12.83
N ALA A 36 23.07 7.88 12.95
CA ALA A 36 23.93 8.94 12.40
C ALA A 36 23.77 9.09 10.87
N SER A 37 23.53 7.99 10.17
CA SER A 37 23.27 7.99 8.73
C SER A 37 21.93 8.67 8.38
N ASP A 38 20.87 8.39 9.15
CA ASP A 38 19.56 9.01 8.90
C ASP A 38 19.60 10.52 9.14
N LYS A 39 20.28 10.95 10.20
CA LYS A 39 20.49 12.39 10.47
C LYS A 39 21.22 13.07 9.32
N ALA A 40 22.31 12.47 8.85
CA ALA A 40 23.07 13.00 7.72
C ALA A 40 22.23 13.11 6.43
N LEU A 41 21.39 12.11 6.16
CA LEU A 41 20.47 12.16 5.01
C LEU A 41 19.40 13.24 5.17
N LEU A 42 18.79 13.37 6.34
CA LEU A 42 17.78 14.41 6.60
C LEU A 42 18.38 15.81 6.48
N GLU A 43 19.60 16.03 7.00
CA GLU A 43 20.35 17.27 6.83
C GLU A 43 20.67 17.57 5.35
N GLN A 44 21.14 16.54 4.62
CA GLN A 44 21.40 16.65 3.17
C GLN A 44 20.16 17.03 2.37
N TRP A 45 18.99 16.49 2.75
CA TRP A 45 17.71 16.78 2.11
C TRP A 45 17.09 18.10 2.58
N GLY A 46 17.66 18.73 3.61
CA GLY A 46 17.11 19.96 4.21
C GLY A 46 15.81 19.72 4.98
N VAL A 47 15.63 18.50 5.50
CA VAL A 47 14.45 18.11 6.29
C VAL A 47 14.73 18.32 7.77
N GLU A 48 13.97 19.21 8.39
CA GLU A 48 14.04 19.40 9.84
C GLU A 48 13.62 18.12 10.56
N HIS A 49 14.27 17.79 11.67
CA HIS A 49 13.95 16.58 12.41
C HIS A 49 14.11 16.72 13.93
N GLU A 50 13.51 15.80 14.66
CA GLU A 50 13.69 15.61 16.10
C GLU A 50 13.71 14.11 16.43
N GLU A 51 14.28 13.78 17.59
CA GLU A 51 14.31 12.42 18.13
C GLU A 51 14.06 12.41 19.65
N GLY A 52 13.73 11.24 20.21
CA GLY A 52 13.52 11.06 21.64
C GLY A 52 12.15 11.53 22.14
N GLY A 53 11.19 11.70 21.24
CA GLY A 53 9.82 12.11 21.56
C GLY A 53 9.18 12.90 20.43
N HIS A 54 7.96 13.36 20.68
CA HIS A 54 7.17 14.13 19.72
C HIS A 54 6.83 15.51 20.27
N THR A 55 7.29 16.58 19.63
CA THR A 55 6.88 17.95 19.93
C THR A 55 5.53 18.22 19.25
N LEU A 56 4.43 18.00 20.01
CA LEU A 56 3.07 18.12 19.46
C LEU A 56 2.81 19.47 18.81
N GLU A 57 3.31 20.57 19.37
CA GLU A 57 3.13 21.91 18.82
C GLU A 57 3.64 22.01 17.39
N ARG A 58 4.81 21.43 17.09
CA ARG A 58 5.37 21.40 15.74
C ARG A 58 4.58 20.52 14.78
N ILE A 59 4.15 19.35 15.26
CA ILE A 59 3.35 18.40 14.48
C ILE A 59 1.98 19.01 14.14
N LEU A 60 1.33 19.61 15.12
CA LEU A 60 0.00 20.20 14.95
C LEU A 60 0.00 21.52 14.13
N ALA A 61 1.17 22.11 13.90
CA ALA A 61 1.32 23.25 13.01
C ALA A 61 1.43 22.85 11.52
N ALA A 62 1.47 21.55 11.20
CA ALA A 62 1.57 21.07 9.83
C ALA A 62 0.20 21.08 9.11
N ASP A 63 0.22 21.25 7.79
CA ASP A 63 -0.95 21.17 6.93
C ASP A 63 -1.46 19.72 6.74
N GLY A 64 -0.59 18.73 7.00
CA GLY A 64 -0.88 17.31 6.95
C GLY A 64 0.19 16.48 7.64
N VAL A 65 -0.16 15.27 8.02
CA VAL A 65 0.74 14.35 8.74
C VAL A 65 0.84 13.05 7.97
N ILE A 66 2.09 12.64 7.70
CA ILE A 66 2.41 11.33 7.12
C ILE A 66 2.82 10.40 8.26
N LYS A 67 2.16 9.26 8.36
CA LYS A 67 2.37 8.30 9.45
C LYS A 67 3.02 7.02 8.94
N SER A 68 4.08 6.57 9.60
CA SER A 68 4.63 5.22 9.37
C SER A 68 3.60 4.14 9.76
N PRO A 69 3.46 3.05 8.98
CA PRO A 69 2.41 2.04 9.20
C PRO A 69 2.54 1.32 10.55
N GLY A 70 3.75 1.25 11.13
CA GLY A 70 4.01 0.69 12.45
C GLY A 70 3.38 1.47 13.61
N ILE A 71 3.14 2.77 13.46
CA ILE A 71 2.58 3.61 14.51
C ILE A 71 1.07 3.35 14.64
N LYS A 72 0.63 2.94 15.83
CA LYS A 72 -0.79 2.63 16.08
C LYS A 72 -1.64 3.90 16.13
N HIS A 73 -2.88 3.79 15.64
CA HIS A 73 -3.85 4.88 15.71
C HIS A 73 -4.19 5.30 17.16
N THR A 74 -3.94 4.44 18.14
CA THR A 74 -4.17 4.69 19.56
C THR A 74 -3.04 5.46 20.24
N THR A 75 -1.93 5.75 19.55
CA THR A 75 -0.83 6.53 20.13
C THR A 75 -1.26 7.97 20.42
N PRO A 76 -0.78 8.59 21.51
CA PRO A 76 -1.18 9.96 21.87
C PRO A 76 -0.98 10.98 20.76
N VAL A 77 0.13 10.90 20.04
CA VAL A 77 0.43 11.82 18.93
C VAL A 77 -0.59 11.70 17.79
N VAL A 78 -0.96 10.48 17.40
CA VAL A 78 -1.96 10.25 16.35
C VAL A 78 -3.35 10.70 16.78
N GLN A 79 -3.71 10.46 18.06
CA GLN A 79 -4.97 10.95 18.62
C GLN A 79 -5.03 12.48 18.64
N ALA A 80 -3.93 13.15 18.99
CA ALA A 80 -3.85 14.61 18.96
C ALA A 80 -4.02 15.17 17.55
N VAL A 81 -3.38 14.56 16.55
CA VAL A 81 -3.52 14.94 15.12
C VAL A 81 -4.98 14.80 14.67
N LYS A 82 -5.61 13.67 14.99
CA LYS A 82 -7.04 13.44 14.66
C LYS A 82 -7.96 14.44 15.36
N ALA A 83 -7.72 14.70 16.64
CA ALA A 83 -8.53 15.66 17.42
C ALA A 83 -8.40 17.09 16.89
N ALA A 84 -7.24 17.45 16.32
CA ALA A 84 -7.01 18.74 15.67
C ALA A 84 -7.61 18.80 14.25
N GLY A 85 -8.15 17.72 13.71
CA GLY A 85 -8.71 17.65 12.35
C GLY A 85 -7.66 17.77 11.24
N ILE A 86 -6.39 17.52 11.54
CA ILE A 86 -5.30 17.57 10.56
C ILE A 86 -5.36 16.31 9.68
N PRO A 87 -5.27 16.42 8.33
CA PRO A 87 -5.20 15.29 7.45
C PRO A 87 -4.07 14.32 7.82
N LEU A 88 -4.41 13.05 8.01
CA LEU A 88 -3.48 11.98 8.35
C LEU A 88 -3.53 10.93 7.25
N MET A 89 -2.38 10.56 6.70
CA MET A 89 -2.27 9.55 5.65
C MET A 89 -1.01 8.71 5.82
N GLY A 90 -0.98 7.53 5.18
CA GLY A 90 0.23 6.72 5.10
C GLY A 90 1.20 7.23 4.03
N GLU A 91 2.46 6.80 4.11
CA GLU A 91 3.48 7.17 3.12
C GLU A 91 3.10 6.73 1.71
N VAL A 92 2.65 5.49 1.53
CA VAL A 92 2.20 4.96 0.24
C VAL A 92 1.12 5.84 -0.36
N ASP A 93 0.09 6.16 0.43
CA ASP A 93 -1.04 6.98 -0.02
C ASP A 93 -0.59 8.39 -0.44
N TRP A 94 0.29 9.00 0.35
CA TRP A 94 0.84 10.30 0.02
C TRP A 94 1.75 10.27 -1.22
N ALA A 95 2.57 9.25 -1.37
CA ALA A 95 3.48 9.11 -2.51
C ALA A 95 2.74 8.93 -3.84
N THR A 96 1.54 8.29 -3.83
CA THR A 96 0.72 8.15 -5.06
C THR A 96 0.28 9.49 -5.65
N LEU A 97 0.31 10.59 -4.89
CA LEU A 97 -0.01 11.92 -5.39
C LEU A 97 1.06 12.49 -6.34
N TYR A 98 2.21 11.83 -6.44
CA TYR A 98 3.36 12.28 -7.23
C TYR A 98 3.72 11.35 -8.39
N THR A 99 2.79 10.52 -8.81
CA THR A 99 2.92 9.64 -9.97
C THR A 99 1.58 9.46 -10.67
N GLU A 100 1.62 9.37 -11.99
CA GLU A 100 0.47 9.03 -12.82
C GLU A 100 0.52 7.56 -13.30
N ALA A 101 1.57 6.84 -12.93
CA ALA A 101 1.76 5.46 -13.36
C ALA A 101 0.63 4.54 -12.85
N PRO A 102 0.11 3.64 -13.68
CA PRO A 102 -0.84 2.64 -13.25
C PRO A 102 -0.23 1.72 -12.21
N ILE A 103 -1.01 1.43 -11.16
CA ILE A 103 -0.57 0.63 -10.02
C ILE A 103 -1.21 -0.76 -10.07
N VAL A 104 -0.38 -1.79 -9.93
CA VAL A 104 -0.76 -3.16 -9.59
C VAL A 104 -0.48 -3.35 -8.10
N ALA A 105 -1.52 -3.32 -7.27
CA ALA A 105 -1.38 -3.42 -5.83
C ALA A 105 -1.69 -4.84 -5.33
N VAL A 106 -0.81 -5.38 -4.50
CA VAL A 106 -0.91 -6.74 -3.96
C VAL A 106 -1.04 -6.69 -2.45
N THR A 107 -2.12 -7.25 -1.92
CA THR A 107 -2.33 -7.46 -0.48
C THR A 107 -2.72 -8.90 -0.16
N GLY A 108 -2.83 -9.23 1.09
CA GLY A 108 -3.23 -10.54 1.60
C GLY A 108 -2.48 -10.90 2.88
N SER A 109 -2.81 -12.03 3.48
CA SER A 109 -2.07 -12.52 4.66
C SER A 109 -0.76 -13.16 4.23
N ASN A 110 -0.79 -14.09 3.30
CA ASN A 110 0.35 -14.84 2.81
C ASN A 110 0.52 -14.66 1.29
N GLY A 111 1.75 -14.81 0.79
CA GLY A 111 2.05 -14.81 -0.65
C GLY A 111 2.16 -13.42 -1.29
N LYS A 112 1.96 -12.31 -0.57
CA LYS A 112 2.10 -10.95 -1.11
C LYS A 112 3.42 -10.73 -1.83
N THR A 113 4.52 -10.96 -1.12
CA THR A 113 5.88 -10.74 -1.63
C THR A 113 6.17 -11.57 -2.88
N THR A 114 5.81 -12.86 -2.85
CA THR A 114 5.99 -13.74 -4.00
C THR A 114 5.18 -13.26 -5.20
N THR A 115 3.93 -12.90 -4.98
CA THR A 115 3.03 -12.41 -6.04
C THR A 115 3.51 -11.08 -6.59
N ALA A 116 3.85 -10.11 -5.74
CA ALA A 116 4.34 -8.80 -6.16
C ALA A 116 5.66 -8.93 -6.95
N THR A 117 6.61 -9.74 -6.45
CA THR A 117 7.89 -9.97 -7.14
C THR A 117 7.67 -10.65 -8.50
N LEU A 118 6.76 -11.61 -8.59
CA LEU A 118 6.44 -12.28 -9.86
C LEU A 118 5.77 -11.32 -10.85
N CYS A 119 4.80 -10.53 -10.40
CA CYS A 119 4.17 -9.51 -11.24
C CYS A 119 5.22 -8.52 -11.77
N HIS A 120 6.08 -8.01 -10.89
CA HIS A 120 7.17 -7.13 -11.30
C HIS A 120 8.07 -7.80 -12.35
N HIS A 121 8.55 -9.02 -12.09
CA HIS A 121 9.42 -9.74 -13.02
C HIS A 121 8.81 -9.94 -14.42
N ILE A 122 7.51 -10.22 -14.49
CA ILE A 122 6.81 -10.39 -15.77
C ILE A 122 6.66 -9.04 -16.50
N ILE A 123 6.31 -7.98 -15.77
CA ILE A 123 6.06 -6.66 -16.37
C ILE A 123 7.36 -5.98 -16.78
N ASP A 124 8.40 -6.06 -15.94
CA ASP A 124 9.71 -5.42 -16.15
C ASP A 124 10.43 -5.95 -17.40
N GLY A 125 10.06 -7.15 -17.89
CA GLY A 125 10.53 -7.65 -19.18
C GLY A 125 10.03 -6.89 -20.41
N GLU A 126 8.95 -6.11 -20.27
CA GLU A 126 8.27 -5.44 -21.38
C GLU A 126 8.10 -3.93 -21.15
N LYS A 127 8.11 -3.47 -19.90
CA LYS A 127 7.82 -2.09 -19.49
C LYS A 127 8.76 -1.63 -18.38
N ASP A 128 9.04 -0.33 -18.33
CA ASP A 128 9.72 0.30 -17.19
C ASP A 128 8.85 0.15 -15.93
N CYS A 129 9.18 -0.81 -15.09
CA CYS A 129 8.39 -1.22 -13.95
C CYS A 129 9.19 -1.11 -12.66
N ILE A 130 8.58 -0.59 -11.60
CA ILE A 130 9.18 -0.58 -10.26
C ILE A 130 8.38 -1.46 -9.30
N LEU A 131 9.10 -2.08 -8.35
CA LEU A 131 8.55 -2.80 -7.21
C LEU A 131 8.79 -1.99 -5.94
N ALA A 132 7.75 -1.66 -5.21
CA ALA A 132 7.84 -0.83 -4.02
C ALA A 132 6.79 -1.17 -2.95
N GLY A 133 6.80 -0.46 -1.83
CA GLY A 133 5.79 -0.50 -0.77
C GLY A 133 6.27 -1.23 0.48
N ASN A 134 5.57 -2.27 0.89
CA ASN A 134 5.90 -3.06 2.09
C ASN A 134 7.09 -4.00 1.88
N ILE A 135 7.69 -4.00 0.71
CA ILE A 135 8.87 -4.78 0.34
C ILE A 135 9.87 -3.89 -0.38
N GLY A 136 11.15 -4.11 -0.13
CA GLY A 136 12.22 -3.33 -0.77
C GLY A 136 12.18 -1.86 -0.35
N LEU A 137 12.10 -0.96 -1.33
CA LEU A 137 11.99 0.47 -1.10
C LEU A 137 10.54 0.87 -0.83
N SER A 138 10.35 1.83 0.04
CA SER A 138 9.07 2.55 0.13
C SER A 138 8.75 3.24 -1.19
N LEU A 139 7.47 3.46 -1.49
CA LEU A 139 7.07 4.11 -2.74
C LEU A 139 7.66 5.51 -2.87
N GLY A 140 7.64 6.27 -1.77
CA GLY A 140 8.23 7.62 -1.74
C GLY A 140 9.71 7.62 -2.06
N ARG A 141 10.48 6.67 -1.51
CA ARG A 141 11.90 6.54 -1.83
C ARG A 141 12.12 6.16 -3.29
N ALA A 142 11.40 5.16 -3.79
CA ALA A 142 11.53 4.72 -5.17
C ALA A 142 11.26 5.85 -6.18
N LEU A 143 10.22 6.66 -5.93
CA LEU A 143 9.92 7.83 -6.75
C LEU A 143 10.98 8.92 -6.60
N ALA A 144 11.45 9.20 -5.38
CA ALA A 144 12.48 10.21 -5.15
C ALA A 144 13.80 9.87 -5.85
N GLU A 145 14.23 8.60 -5.79
CA GLU A 145 15.44 8.12 -6.47
C GLU A 145 15.30 8.22 -8.00
N ARG A 146 14.13 7.93 -8.56
CA ARG A 146 13.86 8.13 -9.99
C ARG A 146 13.94 9.60 -10.40
N MET A 147 13.38 10.50 -9.58
CA MET A 147 13.49 11.94 -9.80
C MET A 147 14.94 12.41 -9.76
N GLU A 148 15.75 11.90 -8.82
CA GLU A 148 17.18 12.17 -8.74
C GLU A 148 17.92 11.70 -10.00
N ALA A 149 17.61 10.53 -10.48
CA ALA A 149 18.19 9.96 -11.69
C ALA A 149 17.63 10.56 -12.99
N GLN A 150 16.65 11.46 -12.92
CA GLN A 150 15.93 12.02 -14.07
C GLN A 150 15.32 10.91 -14.98
N ALA A 151 14.92 9.79 -14.36
CA ALA A 151 14.38 8.63 -15.08
C ALA A 151 12.90 8.80 -15.51
N GLY A 152 12.24 9.86 -15.03
CA GLY A 152 10.81 10.06 -15.28
C GLY A 152 9.92 9.16 -14.44
N ASP A 153 8.61 9.26 -14.69
CA ASP A 153 7.63 8.39 -14.04
C ASP A 153 7.74 6.97 -14.64
N PRO A 154 7.62 5.89 -13.84
CA PRO A 154 7.64 4.53 -14.40
C PRO A 154 6.38 4.28 -15.24
N GLU A 155 6.44 3.32 -16.16
CA GLU A 155 5.26 2.92 -16.91
C GLU A 155 4.26 2.11 -16.07
N VAL A 156 4.75 1.38 -15.06
CA VAL A 156 3.94 0.60 -14.12
C VAL A 156 4.59 0.58 -12.74
N ILE A 157 3.78 0.60 -11.70
CA ILE A 157 4.18 0.37 -10.32
C ILE A 157 3.56 -0.92 -9.82
N VAL A 158 4.37 -1.89 -9.39
CA VAL A 158 3.92 -3.02 -8.60
C VAL A 158 4.13 -2.68 -7.13
N LEU A 159 3.05 -2.69 -6.37
CA LEU A 159 3.03 -2.22 -4.99
C LEU A 159 2.59 -3.33 -4.04
N GLU A 160 3.49 -3.80 -3.15
CA GLU A 160 3.07 -4.62 -2.03
C GLU A 160 2.48 -3.73 -0.94
N VAL A 161 1.23 -4.01 -0.50
CA VAL A 161 0.52 -3.20 0.49
C VAL A 161 0.07 -4.06 1.67
N SER A 162 0.46 -3.65 2.87
CA SER A 162 -0.03 -4.26 4.12
C SER A 162 -1.43 -3.75 4.47
N SER A 163 -2.13 -4.47 5.36
CA SER A 163 -3.42 -3.99 5.90
C SER A 163 -3.29 -2.63 6.59
N PHE A 164 -2.20 -2.39 7.30
CA PHE A 164 -1.97 -1.11 7.98
C PHE A 164 -1.80 0.07 7.01
N GLN A 165 -1.20 -0.17 5.85
CA GLN A 165 -1.09 0.84 4.79
C GLN A 165 -2.45 1.10 4.12
N LEU A 166 -3.28 0.06 3.96
CA LEU A 166 -4.64 0.21 3.46
C LEU A 166 -5.53 1.01 4.42
N ASP A 167 -5.40 0.79 5.73
CA ASP A 167 -6.15 1.53 6.74
C ASP A 167 -5.87 3.04 6.72
N ASP A 168 -4.68 3.43 6.27
CA ASP A 168 -4.25 4.83 6.16
C ASP A 168 -4.39 5.40 4.74
N ALA A 169 -4.88 4.60 3.77
CA ALA A 169 -5.02 5.03 2.38
C ALA A 169 -6.34 5.79 2.13
N ARG A 170 -6.31 6.75 1.21
CA ARG A 170 -7.46 7.53 0.70
C ARG A 170 -7.32 7.89 -0.77
N HIS A 171 -6.09 7.91 -1.29
CA HIS A 171 -5.75 8.33 -2.65
C HIS A 171 -5.08 7.18 -3.44
N LEU A 172 -5.00 5.99 -2.84
CA LEU A 172 -4.52 4.80 -3.51
C LEU A 172 -5.62 4.28 -4.44
N TYR A 173 -5.43 4.42 -5.75
CA TYR A 173 -6.39 3.96 -6.76
C TYR A 173 -5.72 3.01 -7.74
N PRO A 174 -5.48 1.73 -7.38
CA PRO A 174 -4.83 0.77 -8.26
C PRO A 174 -5.71 0.45 -9.48
N MET A 175 -5.06 0.28 -10.63
CA MET A 175 -5.69 -0.27 -11.83
C MET A 175 -5.96 -1.77 -11.66
N VAL A 176 -5.07 -2.46 -10.94
CA VAL A 176 -5.23 -3.87 -10.59
C VAL A 176 -5.02 -4.05 -9.10
N GLY A 177 -6.05 -4.50 -8.40
CA GLY A 177 -5.97 -4.91 -7.00
C GLY A 177 -5.93 -6.44 -6.90
N ILE A 178 -4.99 -6.98 -6.13
CA ILE A 178 -4.83 -8.43 -5.92
C ILE A 178 -4.93 -8.73 -4.43
N LEU A 179 -5.88 -9.57 -4.06
CA LEU A 179 -6.02 -10.13 -2.72
C LEU A 179 -5.66 -11.62 -2.76
N THR A 180 -4.52 -11.98 -2.21
CA THR A 180 -4.04 -13.37 -2.28
C THR A 180 -4.85 -14.32 -1.39
N ASN A 181 -5.08 -13.97 -0.14
CA ASN A 181 -5.88 -14.70 0.84
C ASN A 181 -6.06 -13.88 2.11
N ILE A 182 -6.99 -14.33 2.97
CA ILE A 182 -7.17 -13.78 4.32
C ILE A 182 -7.08 -14.93 5.33
N THR A 183 -5.96 -15.01 6.04
CA THR A 183 -5.81 -15.88 7.21
C THR A 183 -5.54 -15.04 8.45
N PRO A 184 -6.05 -15.41 9.63
CA PRO A 184 -5.88 -14.62 10.85
C PRO A 184 -4.41 -14.35 11.14
N ASP A 185 -4.03 -13.07 11.13
CA ASP A 185 -2.69 -12.60 11.44
C ASP A 185 -2.77 -11.19 12.03
N HIS A 186 -1.77 -10.77 12.83
CA HIS A 186 -1.71 -9.44 13.45
C HIS A 186 -3.01 -8.98 14.16
N LEU A 187 -3.79 -9.91 14.70
CA LEU A 187 -5.10 -9.62 15.30
C LEU A 187 -5.04 -8.65 16.49
N ASP A 188 -3.88 -8.54 17.15
CA ASP A 188 -3.62 -7.55 18.20
C ASP A 188 -3.82 -6.09 17.74
N ARG A 189 -3.69 -5.83 16.45
CA ARG A 189 -3.92 -4.52 15.81
C ARG A 189 -5.39 -4.28 15.46
N TYR A 190 -6.21 -5.34 15.43
CA TYR A 190 -7.62 -5.34 15.01
C TYR A 190 -8.54 -5.83 16.13
N ASN A 191 -8.25 -5.47 17.37
CA ASN A 191 -9.05 -5.84 18.56
C ASN A 191 -9.31 -7.36 18.67
N TYR A 192 -8.40 -8.18 18.16
CA TYR A 192 -8.55 -9.63 17.99
C TYR A 192 -9.75 -10.04 17.11
N SER A 193 -10.26 -9.11 16.29
CA SER A 193 -11.39 -9.33 15.38
C SER A 193 -10.89 -9.77 14.00
N LYS A 194 -11.26 -10.98 13.59
CA LYS A 194 -11.00 -11.48 12.23
C LYS A 194 -11.75 -10.64 11.18
N SER A 195 -12.95 -10.20 11.51
CA SER A 195 -13.77 -9.38 10.60
C SER A 195 -13.17 -8.00 10.35
N GLU A 196 -12.61 -7.34 11.38
CA GLU A 196 -11.92 -6.06 11.19
C GLU A 196 -10.67 -6.21 10.32
N TYR A 197 -9.90 -7.28 10.55
CA TYR A 197 -8.73 -7.59 9.72
C TYR A 197 -9.10 -7.90 8.26
N ALA A 198 -10.16 -8.67 8.03
CA ALA A 198 -10.68 -8.96 6.69
C ALA A 198 -11.19 -7.69 6.01
N ALA A 199 -11.95 -6.85 6.73
CA ALA A 199 -12.44 -5.58 6.22
C ALA A 199 -11.29 -4.64 5.82
N SER A 200 -10.21 -4.58 6.62
CA SER A 200 -9.02 -3.81 6.27
C SER A 200 -8.42 -4.23 4.91
N LYS A 201 -8.27 -5.54 4.66
CA LYS A 201 -7.73 -6.03 3.39
C LYS A 201 -8.69 -5.83 2.22
N LEU A 202 -10.00 -5.95 2.45
CA LEU A 202 -11.02 -5.72 1.43
C LEU A 202 -11.17 -4.24 1.02
N GLN A 203 -10.57 -3.31 1.75
CA GLN A 203 -10.45 -1.92 1.26
C GLN A 203 -9.72 -1.88 -0.10
N MET A 204 -8.85 -2.84 -0.41
CA MET A 204 -8.23 -2.95 -1.74
C MET A 204 -9.27 -3.02 -2.86
N LEU A 205 -10.38 -3.73 -2.66
CA LEU A 205 -11.48 -3.75 -3.62
C LEU A 205 -12.10 -2.38 -3.82
N GLU A 206 -12.35 -1.65 -2.72
CA GLU A 206 -12.98 -0.33 -2.76
C GLU A 206 -12.06 0.73 -3.39
N TYR A 207 -10.74 0.59 -3.21
CA TYR A 207 -9.75 1.48 -3.82
C TYR A 207 -9.46 1.13 -5.28
N THR A 208 -9.67 -0.11 -5.72
CA THR A 208 -9.46 -0.49 -7.12
C THR A 208 -10.36 0.31 -8.06
N LYS A 209 -9.76 0.91 -9.11
CA LYS A 209 -10.51 1.68 -10.12
C LYS A 209 -11.64 0.86 -10.72
N LYS A 210 -12.78 1.50 -10.97
CA LYS A 210 -13.99 0.80 -11.50
C LYS A 210 -13.76 0.18 -12.87
N GLU A 211 -12.96 0.82 -13.70
CA GLU A 211 -12.51 0.31 -15.01
C GLU A 211 -11.37 -0.70 -14.90
N GLY A 212 -10.82 -0.86 -13.70
CA GLY A 212 -9.73 -1.77 -13.41
C GLY A 212 -10.18 -3.20 -13.10
N PHE A 213 -9.28 -3.97 -12.49
CA PHE A 213 -9.49 -5.39 -12.19
C PHE A 213 -9.21 -5.68 -10.71
N PHE A 214 -10.06 -6.47 -10.09
CA PHE A 214 -9.83 -7.01 -8.76
C PHE A 214 -9.70 -8.53 -8.81
N LEU A 215 -8.52 -9.03 -8.43
CA LEU A 215 -8.20 -10.46 -8.44
C LEU A 215 -8.25 -11.00 -7.01
N PHE A 216 -8.92 -12.15 -6.81
CA PHE A 216 -9.05 -12.77 -5.49
C PHE A 216 -9.09 -14.29 -5.56
N CYS A 217 -8.68 -14.94 -4.47
CA CYS A 217 -8.79 -16.41 -4.34
C CYS A 217 -10.19 -16.79 -3.87
N ASP A 218 -10.95 -17.49 -4.73
CA ASP A 218 -12.29 -17.95 -4.38
C ASP A 218 -12.32 -19.32 -3.68
N ASP A 219 -11.15 -19.93 -3.50
CA ASP A 219 -10.98 -21.09 -2.61
C ASP A 219 -10.77 -20.67 -1.13
N ASP A 220 -10.53 -19.39 -0.87
CA ASP A 220 -10.38 -18.87 0.49
C ASP A 220 -11.75 -18.53 1.09
N PRO A 221 -12.24 -19.32 2.06
CA PRO A 221 -13.59 -19.13 2.61
C PRO A 221 -13.75 -17.78 3.34
N ILE A 222 -12.68 -17.27 3.96
CA ILE A 222 -12.75 -15.99 4.67
C ILE A 222 -12.88 -14.85 3.65
N THR A 223 -12.12 -14.88 2.56
CA THR A 223 -12.27 -13.92 1.47
C THR A 223 -13.70 -13.96 0.93
N MET A 224 -14.24 -15.13 0.62
CA MET A 224 -15.60 -15.27 0.04
C MET A 224 -16.69 -14.79 0.99
N GLU A 225 -16.60 -15.14 2.29
CA GLU A 225 -17.56 -14.69 3.31
C GLU A 225 -17.63 -13.16 3.40
N HIS A 226 -16.48 -12.51 3.45
CA HIS A 226 -16.40 -11.05 3.63
C HIS A 226 -16.57 -10.28 2.32
N LEU A 227 -16.34 -10.91 1.17
CA LEU A 227 -16.57 -10.30 -0.15
C LEU A 227 -18.07 -10.23 -0.51
N ALA A 228 -18.86 -11.23 -0.09
CA ALA A 228 -20.27 -11.34 -0.46
C ALA A 228 -21.10 -10.06 -0.27
N PRO A 229 -21.01 -9.32 0.85
CA PRO A 229 -21.74 -8.06 1.01
C PRO A 229 -21.34 -6.94 0.04
N HIS A 230 -20.12 -6.99 -0.50
CA HIS A 230 -19.64 -6.00 -1.48
C HIS A 230 -20.20 -6.30 -2.87
N LEU A 231 -20.41 -7.57 -3.23
CA LEU A 231 -20.97 -7.96 -4.51
C LEU A 231 -22.40 -7.43 -4.72
N GLU A 232 -23.14 -7.21 -3.64
CA GLU A 232 -24.51 -6.68 -3.67
C GLU A 232 -24.56 -5.15 -3.88
N LYS A 233 -23.47 -4.41 -3.61
CA LYS A 233 -23.47 -2.95 -3.60
C LYS A 233 -23.44 -2.29 -4.99
N GLY A 234 -23.18 -3.04 -6.06
CA GLY A 234 -23.02 -2.50 -7.42
C GLY A 234 -21.77 -1.64 -7.61
N SER A 235 -21.43 -1.33 -8.86
CA SER A 235 -20.29 -0.46 -9.21
C SER A 235 -18.92 -0.99 -8.73
N LEU A 236 -18.68 -2.29 -8.93
CA LEU A 236 -17.42 -2.97 -8.67
C LEU A 236 -16.47 -2.87 -9.87
N PRO A 237 -15.14 -3.03 -9.68
CA PRO A 237 -14.21 -3.28 -10.77
C PRO A 237 -14.53 -4.61 -11.49
N ASN A 238 -13.80 -4.92 -12.55
CA ASN A 238 -13.89 -6.23 -13.18
C ASN A 238 -13.36 -7.30 -12.23
N MET A 239 -14.23 -8.19 -11.79
CA MET A 239 -13.92 -9.24 -10.81
C MET A 239 -13.31 -10.45 -11.50
N ILE A 240 -12.15 -10.92 -11.02
CA ILE A 240 -11.47 -12.11 -11.51
C ILE A 240 -11.10 -12.99 -10.32
N ALA A 241 -11.64 -14.20 -10.29
CA ALA A 241 -11.26 -15.19 -9.29
C ALA A 241 -10.21 -16.16 -9.82
N PHE A 242 -9.37 -16.64 -8.92
CA PHE A 242 -8.45 -17.77 -9.14
C PHE A 242 -8.54 -18.79 -8.02
N GLY A 243 -8.17 -20.03 -8.31
CA GLY A 243 -8.17 -21.12 -7.32
C GLY A 243 -7.73 -22.44 -7.92
N ILE A 244 -7.73 -23.49 -7.07
CA ILE A 244 -7.29 -24.84 -7.43
C ILE A 244 -8.43 -25.88 -7.34
N GLN A 245 -9.51 -25.58 -6.60
CA GLN A 245 -10.63 -26.49 -6.45
C GLN A 245 -11.43 -26.61 -7.75
N GLU A 246 -12.15 -27.73 -7.94
CA GLU A 246 -12.94 -27.94 -9.16
C GLU A 246 -14.11 -26.97 -9.29
N ASN A 247 -14.79 -26.70 -8.18
CA ASN A 247 -15.93 -25.81 -8.12
C ASN A 247 -15.48 -24.41 -7.69
N GLY A 248 -15.36 -23.50 -8.63
CA GLY A 248 -15.06 -22.08 -8.37
C GLY A 248 -16.30 -21.20 -8.44
N SER A 249 -16.15 -19.93 -8.07
CA SER A 249 -17.19 -18.92 -8.23
C SER A 249 -17.43 -18.59 -9.72
N GLU A 250 -18.51 -17.89 -10.02
CA GLU A 250 -18.78 -17.35 -11.36
C GLU A 250 -17.70 -16.42 -11.91
N PHE A 251 -16.86 -15.88 -11.04
CA PHE A 251 -15.74 -14.99 -11.38
C PHE A 251 -14.45 -15.75 -11.73
N ARG A 252 -14.43 -17.10 -11.61
CA ARG A 252 -13.24 -17.91 -11.82
C ARG A 252 -12.75 -17.82 -13.27
N LYS A 253 -11.55 -17.26 -13.46
CA LYS A 253 -10.88 -17.14 -14.76
C LYS A 253 -9.53 -17.87 -14.80
N ALA A 254 -8.99 -18.26 -13.67
CA ALA A 254 -7.73 -18.99 -13.59
C ALA A 254 -7.85 -20.18 -12.63
N LYS A 255 -7.40 -21.36 -13.07
CA LYS A 255 -7.40 -22.58 -12.29
C LYS A 255 -6.07 -23.32 -12.46
N ALA A 256 -5.45 -23.71 -11.35
CA ALA A 256 -4.28 -24.57 -11.39
C ALA A 256 -4.69 -26.05 -11.48
N LEU A 257 -4.14 -26.77 -12.44
CA LEU A 257 -4.38 -28.18 -12.69
C LEU A 257 -3.06 -28.95 -12.69
N ASN A 258 -2.73 -29.65 -11.60
CA ASN A 258 -1.50 -30.44 -11.49
C ASN A 258 -0.23 -29.65 -11.89
N LYS A 259 0.19 -29.76 -13.15
CA LYS A 259 1.38 -29.08 -13.70
C LYS A 259 1.06 -27.95 -14.69
N THR A 260 -0.20 -27.62 -14.86
CA THR A 260 -0.67 -26.59 -15.81
C THR A 260 -1.55 -25.58 -15.12
N ILE A 261 -1.73 -24.44 -15.76
CA ILE A 261 -2.67 -23.39 -15.33
C ILE A 261 -3.63 -23.17 -16.51
N GLU A 262 -4.91 -23.33 -16.26
CA GLU A 262 -5.95 -22.89 -17.20
C GLU A 262 -6.31 -21.44 -16.93
N ILE A 263 -6.28 -20.61 -17.96
CA ILE A 263 -6.69 -19.20 -17.90
C ILE A 263 -7.76 -18.97 -18.97
N THR A 264 -8.89 -18.41 -18.58
CA THR A 264 -9.97 -18.05 -19.49
C THR A 264 -9.90 -16.56 -19.80
N ILE A 265 -9.59 -16.21 -21.06
CA ILE A 265 -9.59 -14.83 -21.57
C ILE A 265 -10.58 -14.75 -22.73
N ASN A 266 -11.50 -13.78 -22.69
CA ASN A 266 -12.51 -13.57 -23.73
C ASN A 266 -13.31 -14.85 -24.08
N ASN A 267 -13.61 -15.69 -23.06
CA ASN A 267 -14.24 -16.99 -23.18
C ASN A 267 -13.41 -18.08 -23.89
N GLU A 268 -12.15 -17.86 -24.15
CA GLU A 268 -11.21 -18.87 -24.63
C GLU A 268 -10.36 -19.40 -23.46
N VAL A 269 -10.20 -20.70 -23.37
CA VAL A 269 -9.37 -21.36 -22.36
C VAL A 269 -7.98 -21.59 -22.94
N MET A 270 -6.97 -21.08 -22.24
CA MET A 270 -5.55 -21.31 -22.52
C MET A 270 -4.95 -22.21 -21.43
N THR A 271 -4.08 -23.14 -21.80
CA THR A 271 -3.39 -24.06 -20.87
C THR A 271 -1.88 -23.96 -21.01
#